data_cb7cff3a773eacd4865007e7aa918c43
#
_entry.id   cb7cff3a773eacd4865007e7aa918c43
#
_cell.length_a   1.000
_cell.length_b   1.000
_cell.length_c   1.000
_cell.angle_alpha   90.00
_cell.angle_beta   90.00
_cell.angle_gamma   90.00
#
_symmetry.space_group_name_H-M   'P 1'
#
loop_
_entity.id
_entity.type
_entity.pdbx_description
1 polymer ?
#
loop_
_entity_poly.entity_id
_entity_poly.type
_entity_poly.pdbx_seq_one_letter_code
_entity_poly.pdbx_strand_id
1 'polypeptide(L)'
;MTNVLLLPDAGPLITLAYAQSLDLLFKPGWPIRIVDMVLEEVTRNQTPTSLAIADWAKVNSLQVLPTKTLAHFKRLQASADAAPRKSNLGELAIQEAMNDFALIDPPPTGVFLFEDHKIARTSFLLPAQCRKVSTRAFLIFLEQKGWLESAAEVERKAILNGRNFSKLRFPG
;
A
#
# COMPACT_ATOMS: atom_id res chain seq x y z
N MET A 1 -22.06 0.65 12.41
CA MET A 1 -20.93 1.40 11.82
C MET A 1 -19.92 0.42 11.27
N THR A 2 -19.64 0.52 10.01
CA THR A 2 -18.58 -0.27 9.40
C THR A 2 -17.22 0.29 9.83
N ASN A 3 -16.45 -0.52 10.52
CA ASN A 3 -15.07 -0.18 10.87
C ASN A 3 -14.20 -0.48 9.64
N VAL A 4 -13.90 0.56 8.86
CA VAL A 4 -13.10 0.43 7.64
C VAL A 4 -11.65 0.81 7.94
N LEU A 5 -10.71 -0.02 7.52
CA LEU A 5 -9.28 0.25 7.60
C LEU A 5 -8.70 0.30 6.19
N LEU A 6 -7.85 1.29 5.93
CA LEU A 6 -7.17 1.46 4.65
C LEU A 6 -5.73 0.98 4.78
N LEU A 7 -5.32 0.07 3.91
CA LEU A 7 -3.98 -0.54 3.92
C LEU A 7 -3.35 -0.43 2.53
N PRO A 8 -2.51 0.59 2.29
CA PRO A 8 -1.82 0.72 1.01
C PRO A 8 -0.63 -0.23 0.91
N ASP A 9 -0.45 -0.85 -0.25
CA ASP A 9 0.77 -1.55 -0.62
C ASP A 9 1.87 -0.55 -1.02
N ALA A 10 3.07 -1.04 -1.30
CA ALA A 10 4.22 -0.23 -1.68
C ALA A 10 3.96 0.63 -2.93
N GLY A 11 3.37 0.04 -3.97
CA GLY A 11 3.09 0.73 -5.24
C GLY A 11 2.29 2.02 -5.08
N PRO A 12 1.10 1.96 -4.47
CA PRO A 12 0.29 3.16 -4.21
C PRO A 12 1.03 4.23 -3.40
N LEU A 13 1.78 3.83 -2.37
CA LEU A 13 2.56 4.77 -1.56
C LEU A 13 3.61 5.49 -2.41
N ILE A 14 4.34 4.76 -3.25
CA ILE A 14 5.35 5.33 -4.12
C ILE A 14 4.72 6.26 -5.16
N THR A 15 3.64 5.84 -5.79
CA THR A 15 2.91 6.68 -6.77
C THR A 15 2.45 7.99 -6.16
N LEU A 16 1.81 7.93 -4.99
CA LEU A 16 1.31 9.14 -4.31
C LEU A 16 2.44 10.01 -3.79
N ALA A 17 3.58 9.42 -3.39
CA ALA A 17 4.75 10.18 -2.99
C ALA A 17 5.35 10.96 -4.18
N TYR A 18 5.46 10.34 -5.35
CA TYR A 18 5.89 11.04 -6.57
C TYR A 18 4.92 12.17 -6.95
N ALA A 19 3.63 11.96 -6.76
CA ALA A 19 2.61 12.99 -7.01
C ALA A 19 2.52 14.04 -5.89
N GLN A 20 3.31 13.90 -4.82
CA GLN A 20 3.23 14.75 -3.62
C GLN A 20 1.80 14.80 -3.05
N SER A 21 1.12 13.66 -3.05
CA SER A 21 -0.30 13.54 -2.76
C SER A 21 -0.63 12.42 -1.77
N LEU A 22 0.30 12.05 -0.88
CA LEU A 22 0.08 11.03 0.14
C LEU A 22 -1.14 11.33 1.02
N ASP A 23 -1.42 12.60 1.28
CA ASP A 23 -2.54 13.03 2.11
C ASP A 23 -3.92 12.70 1.50
N LEU A 24 -3.97 12.35 0.21
CA LEU A 24 -5.21 11.87 -0.41
C LEU A 24 -5.72 10.60 0.26
N LEU A 25 -4.83 9.82 0.87
CA LEU A 25 -5.22 8.60 1.60
C LEU A 25 -6.09 8.91 2.83
N PHE A 26 -6.05 10.13 3.35
CA PHE A 26 -6.89 10.56 4.48
C PHE A 26 -8.29 11.03 4.08
N LYS A 27 -8.52 11.29 2.80
CA LYS A 27 -9.79 11.91 2.34
C LYS A 27 -11.05 11.13 2.74
N PRO A 28 -11.07 9.79 2.67
CA PRO A 28 -12.26 9.05 3.12
C PRO A 28 -12.49 9.09 4.63
N GLY A 29 -11.52 9.52 5.42
CA GLY A 29 -11.61 9.50 6.88
C GLY A 29 -11.44 8.12 7.50
N TRP A 30 -10.97 7.15 6.75
CA TRP A 30 -10.70 5.80 7.25
C TRP A 30 -9.32 5.75 7.94
N PRO A 31 -9.20 5.09 9.10
CA PRO A 31 -7.88 4.87 9.69
C PRO A 31 -6.95 4.14 8.72
N ILE A 32 -5.70 4.62 8.64
CA ILE A 32 -4.68 4.03 7.77
C ILE A 32 -3.78 3.17 8.63
N ARG A 33 -3.48 1.96 8.14
CA ARG A 33 -2.49 1.06 8.72
C ARG A 33 -1.49 0.70 7.65
N ILE A 34 -0.21 0.63 8.00
CA ILE A 34 0.83 0.18 7.08
C ILE A 34 1.36 -1.15 7.60
N VAL A 35 1.37 -2.16 6.73
CA VAL A 35 1.99 -3.43 7.05
C VAL A 35 3.51 -3.23 7.14
N ASP A 36 4.15 -3.79 8.16
CA ASP A 36 5.57 -3.56 8.46
C ASP A 36 6.50 -3.90 7.29
N MET A 37 6.24 -4.99 6.58
CA MET A 37 7.03 -5.38 5.41
C MET A 37 6.91 -4.38 4.26
N VAL A 38 5.72 -3.78 4.10
CA VAL A 38 5.49 -2.71 3.11
C VAL A 38 6.33 -1.48 3.46
N LEU A 39 6.32 -1.07 4.72
CA LEU A 39 7.13 0.07 5.17
C LEU A 39 8.63 -0.21 4.97
N GLU A 40 9.08 -1.43 5.27
CA GLU A 40 10.44 -1.87 5.03
C GLU A 40 10.83 -1.75 3.55
N GLU A 41 9.96 -2.21 2.64
CA GLU A 41 10.21 -2.14 1.20
C GLU A 41 10.34 -0.71 0.69
N VAL A 42 9.45 0.19 1.11
CA VAL A 42 9.43 1.58 0.62
C VAL A 42 10.50 2.47 1.25
N THR A 43 11.09 2.06 2.37
CA THR A 43 12.09 2.85 3.10
C THR A 43 13.50 2.24 3.08
N ARG A 44 13.67 1.05 2.50
CA ARG A 44 14.95 0.33 2.48
C ARG A 44 16.07 1.12 1.83
N ASN A 45 15.81 1.76 0.71
CA ASN A 45 16.77 2.57 -0.01
C ASN A 45 16.48 4.05 0.24
N GLN A 46 17.53 4.85 0.41
CA GLN A 46 17.35 6.29 0.57
C GLN A 46 17.08 6.93 -0.80
N THR A 47 15.81 7.15 -1.08
CA THR A 47 15.34 7.84 -2.28
C THR A 47 14.43 9.01 -1.86
N PRO A 48 14.12 9.97 -2.75
CA PRO A 48 13.19 11.03 -2.41
C PRO A 48 11.84 10.53 -1.95
N THR A 49 11.32 9.46 -2.56
CA THR A 49 10.03 8.87 -2.16
C THR A 49 10.12 8.13 -0.84
N SER A 50 11.23 7.44 -0.55
CA SER A 50 11.38 6.73 0.72
C SER A 50 11.40 7.69 1.91
N LEU A 51 12.11 8.82 1.77
CA LEU A 51 12.16 9.86 2.80
C LEU A 51 10.78 10.50 2.98
N ALA A 52 10.10 10.82 1.87
CA ALA A 52 8.76 11.41 1.91
C ALA A 52 7.75 10.49 2.60
N ILE A 53 7.77 9.19 2.30
CA ILE A 53 6.87 8.21 2.92
C ILE A 53 7.20 8.04 4.41
N ALA A 54 8.47 7.92 4.76
CA ALA A 54 8.89 7.77 6.15
C ALA A 54 8.47 8.98 6.98
N ASP A 55 8.69 10.20 6.51
CA ASP A 55 8.28 11.42 7.18
C ASP A 55 6.76 11.53 7.31
N TRP A 56 6.04 11.23 6.24
CA TRP A 56 4.58 11.26 6.24
C TRP A 56 4.00 10.28 7.27
N ALA A 57 4.51 9.06 7.32
CA ALA A 57 4.06 8.07 8.30
C ALA A 57 4.36 8.51 9.73
N LYS A 58 5.54 9.09 9.97
CA LYS A 58 5.96 9.57 11.28
C LYS A 58 5.15 10.79 11.75
N VAL A 59 5.02 11.79 10.89
CA VAL A 59 4.28 13.04 11.20
C VAL A 59 2.83 12.73 11.54
N ASN A 60 2.22 11.78 10.84
CA ASN A 60 0.82 11.39 11.05
C ASN A 60 0.66 10.27 12.09
N SER A 61 1.73 9.82 12.72
CA SER A 61 1.73 8.75 13.72
C SER A 61 0.97 7.50 13.25
N LEU A 62 1.22 7.09 12.01
CA LEU A 62 0.52 5.95 11.43
C LEU A 62 0.89 4.66 12.14
N GLN A 63 -0.12 3.85 12.41
CA GLN A 63 0.08 2.54 13.03
C GLN A 63 0.67 1.56 12.00
N VAL A 64 1.78 0.93 12.39
CA VAL A 64 2.43 -0.12 11.61
C VAL A 64 1.97 -1.46 12.16
N LEU A 65 1.47 -2.33 11.27
CA LEU A 65 1.02 -3.67 11.65
C LEU A 65 2.21 -4.63 11.61
N PRO A 66 2.58 -5.26 12.73
CA PRO A 66 3.64 -6.25 12.75
C PRO A 66 3.20 -7.54 12.08
N THR A 67 4.11 -8.19 11.36
CA THR A 67 3.87 -9.49 10.72
C THR A 67 4.98 -10.48 11.05
N LYS A 68 4.62 -11.74 11.04
CA LYS A 68 5.59 -12.85 11.16
C LYS A 68 6.50 -12.90 9.93
N THR A 69 5.98 -12.46 8.78
CA THR A 69 6.72 -12.38 7.52
C THR A 69 7.96 -11.51 7.66
N LEU A 70 7.83 -10.30 8.21
CA LEU A 70 9.00 -9.42 8.43
C LEU A 70 9.95 -10.01 9.48
N ALA A 71 9.42 -10.54 10.57
CA ALA A 71 10.24 -11.16 11.62
C ALA A 71 11.09 -12.32 11.06
N HIS A 72 10.49 -13.14 10.21
CA HIS A 72 11.19 -14.25 9.54
C HIS A 72 12.24 -13.73 8.56
N PHE A 73 11.92 -12.71 7.76
CA PHE A 73 12.86 -12.08 6.84
C PHE A 73 14.10 -11.54 7.57
N LYS A 74 13.89 -10.83 8.68
CA LYS A 74 15.00 -10.27 9.48
C LYS A 74 15.89 -11.37 10.08
N ARG A 75 15.30 -12.47 10.51
CA ARG A 75 16.08 -13.62 11.00
C ARG A 75 16.94 -14.23 9.90
N LEU A 76 16.41 -14.35 8.68
CA LEU A 76 17.17 -14.84 7.54
C LEU A 76 18.29 -13.89 7.13
N GLN A 77 18.07 -12.58 7.23
CA GLN A 77 19.13 -11.59 6.97
C GLN A 77 20.27 -11.68 7.97
N ALA A 78 19.96 -11.99 9.23
CA ALA A 78 20.95 -12.12 10.29
C ALA A 78 21.75 -13.42 10.17
N SER A 79 21.23 -14.47 9.52
CA SER A 79 21.96 -15.70 9.24
C SER A 79 22.82 -15.50 7.99
N ALA A 80 24.16 -15.68 8.14
CA ALA A 80 25.16 -15.26 7.15
C ALA A 80 25.17 -16.07 5.83
N ASP A 81 24.33 -17.10 5.66
CA ASP A 81 24.56 -18.12 4.62
C ASP A 81 23.73 -17.93 3.34
N ALA A 82 22.74 -17.05 3.30
CA ALA A 82 22.03 -16.75 2.05
C ALA A 82 21.29 -15.41 2.15
N ALA A 83 21.42 -14.56 1.13
CA ALA A 83 20.56 -13.40 0.98
C ALA A 83 19.10 -13.88 0.82
N PRO A 84 18.17 -13.48 1.71
CA PRO A 84 16.78 -13.89 1.58
C PRO A 84 16.19 -13.38 0.28
N ARG A 85 15.43 -14.22 -0.41
CA ARG A 85 14.70 -13.81 -1.62
C ARG A 85 13.67 -12.75 -1.22
N LYS A 86 13.74 -11.59 -1.87
CA LYS A 86 12.87 -10.44 -1.58
C LYS A 86 11.55 -10.48 -2.33
N SER A 87 11.36 -11.43 -3.25
CA SER A 87 10.16 -11.52 -4.06
C SER A 87 8.94 -11.94 -3.24
N ASN A 88 7.84 -11.22 -3.42
CA ASN A 88 6.52 -11.52 -2.85
C ASN A 88 6.39 -11.40 -1.32
N LEU A 89 7.38 -10.84 -0.63
CA LEU A 89 7.28 -10.70 0.83
C LEU A 89 6.22 -9.70 1.25
N GLY A 90 6.06 -8.61 0.48
CA GLY A 90 4.97 -7.65 0.70
C GLY A 90 3.60 -8.30 0.58
N GLU A 91 3.40 -9.12 -0.47
CA GLU A 91 2.16 -9.85 -0.66
C GLU A 91 1.90 -10.86 0.46
N LEU A 92 2.91 -11.60 0.89
CA LEU A 92 2.78 -12.54 2.01
C LEU A 92 2.39 -11.83 3.30
N ALA A 93 3.01 -10.69 3.60
CA ALA A 93 2.69 -9.91 4.78
C ALA A 93 1.28 -9.34 4.73
N ILE A 94 0.83 -8.87 3.56
CA ILE A 94 -0.53 -8.39 3.36
C ILE A 94 -1.54 -9.53 3.51
N GLN A 95 -1.27 -10.72 2.97
CA GLN A 95 -2.13 -11.89 3.15
C GLN A 95 -2.23 -12.25 4.63
N GLU A 96 -1.13 -12.17 5.37
CA GLU A 96 -1.13 -12.38 6.82
C GLU A 96 -2.04 -11.38 7.53
N ALA A 97 -1.94 -10.09 7.19
CA ALA A 97 -2.79 -9.05 7.76
C ALA A 97 -4.27 -9.27 7.44
N MET A 98 -4.60 -9.68 6.21
CA MET A 98 -5.97 -10.02 5.81
C MET A 98 -6.54 -11.15 6.66
N ASN A 99 -5.73 -12.20 6.86
CA ASN A 99 -6.13 -13.36 7.66
C ASN A 99 -6.33 -12.99 9.13
N ASP A 100 -5.46 -12.14 9.67
CA ASP A 100 -5.58 -11.65 11.05
C ASP A 100 -6.86 -10.84 11.24
N PHE A 101 -7.26 -10.04 10.27
CA PHE A 101 -8.52 -9.28 10.33
C PHE A 101 -9.74 -10.20 10.37
N ALA A 102 -9.69 -11.35 9.69
CA ALA A 102 -10.77 -12.33 9.71
C ALA A 102 -11.01 -12.93 11.11
N LEU A 103 -9.99 -12.88 11.97
CA LEU A 103 -10.06 -13.43 13.34
C LEU A 103 -10.58 -12.43 14.37
N ILE A 104 -10.72 -11.15 13.99
CA ILE A 104 -11.25 -10.12 14.89
C ILE A 104 -12.77 -10.18 14.88
N ASP A 105 -13.40 -10.05 16.05
CA ASP A 105 -14.86 -10.08 16.19
C ASP A 105 -15.37 -8.76 16.81
N PRO A 106 -16.18 -7.96 16.10
CA PRO A 106 -16.53 -8.09 14.68
C PRO A 106 -15.35 -7.74 13.75
N PRO A 107 -15.24 -8.40 12.60
CA PRO A 107 -14.10 -8.15 11.72
C PRO A 107 -14.20 -6.77 11.05
N PRO A 108 -13.10 -6.01 10.98
CA PRO A 108 -13.10 -4.75 10.26
C PRO A 108 -13.14 -5.00 8.74
N THR A 109 -13.62 -4.02 7.99
CA THR A 109 -13.51 -4.05 6.53
C THR A 109 -12.13 -3.54 6.14
N GLY A 110 -11.29 -4.40 5.61
CA GLY A 110 -9.96 -4.04 5.10
C GLY A 110 -10.04 -3.61 3.64
N VAL A 111 -9.68 -2.37 3.35
CA VAL A 111 -9.53 -1.87 1.99
C VAL A 111 -8.05 -1.83 1.65
N PHE A 112 -7.61 -2.76 0.80
CA PHE A 112 -6.21 -2.92 0.42
C PHE A 112 -5.98 -2.28 -0.93
N LEU A 113 -5.08 -1.29 -0.97
CA LEU A 113 -4.72 -0.60 -2.20
C LEU A 113 -3.51 -1.25 -2.85
N PHE A 114 -3.62 -1.49 -4.16
CA PHE A 114 -2.56 -2.04 -5.00
C PHE A 114 -2.47 -1.24 -6.30
N GLU A 115 -1.32 -1.31 -6.98
CA GLU A 115 -1.26 -0.85 -8.36
C GLU A 115 -2.09 -1.77 -9.28
N ASP A 116 -2.60 -1.22 -10.38
CA ASP A 116 -3.51 -1.93 -11.29
C ASP A 116 -2.91 -3.24 -11.80
N HIS A 117 -1.63 -3.23 -12.17
CA HIS A 117 -0.96 -4.43 -12.67
C HIS A 117 -0.83 -5.53 -11.61
N LYS A 118 -0.74 -5.15 -10.34
CA LYS A 118 -0.64 -6.09 -9.22
C LYS A 118 -1.97 -6.77 -8.92
N ILE A 119 -3.07 -6.04 -9.02
CA ILE A 119 -4.42 -6.59 -8.84
C ILE A 119 -4.69 -7.72 -9.84
N ALA A 120 -4.25 -7.53 -11.09
CA ALA A 120 -4.42 -8.53 -12.13
C ALA A 120 -3.59 -9.80 -11.92
N ARG A 121 -2.50 -9.71 -11.15
CA ARG A 121 -1.53 -10.81 -10.98
C ARG A 121 -1.65 -11.54 -9.65
N THR A 122 -2.20 -10.90 -8.61
CA THR A 122 -2.21 -11.48 -7.27
C THR A 122 -3.41 -12.40 -7.09
N SER A 123 -3.13 -13.64 -6.69
CA SER A 123 -4.13 -14.64 -6.33
C SER A 123 -4.29 -14.69 -4.81
N PHE A 124 -4.64 -13.55 -4.18
CA PHE A 124 -4.94 -13.55 -2.76
C PHE A 124 -6.25 -14.26 -2.49
N LEU A 125 -6.24 -15.09 -1.46
CA LEU A 125 -7.47 -15.56 -0.84
C LEU A 125 -8.05 -14.38 -0.04
N LEU A 126 -9.10 -13.75 -0.58
CA LEU A 126 -9.74 -12.61 0.07
C LEU A 126 -10.79 -13.08 1.07
N PRO A 127 -10.58 -12.85 2.37
CA PRO A 127 -11.67 -13.00 3.34
C PRO A 127 -12.84 -12.07 2.97
N ALA A 128 -14.05 -12.45 3.40
CA ALA A 128 -15.28 -11.75 3.01
C ALA A 128 -15.28 -10.25 3.33
N GLN A 129 -14.57 -9.85 4.38
CA GLN A 129 -14.50 -8.46 4.85
C GLN A 129 -13.36 -7.66 4.20
N CYS A 130 -12.55 -8.26 3.32
CA CYS A 130 -11.44 -7.58 2.63
C CYS A 130 -11.82 -7.22 1.20
N ARG A 131 -11.32 -6.07 0.75
CA ARG A 131 -11.51 -5.57 -0.62
C ARG A 131 -10.15 -5.19 -1.21
N LYS A 132 -9.89 -5.59 -2.44
CA LYS A 132 -8.76 -5.11 -3.24
C LYS A 132 -9.23 -3.96 -4.11
N VAL A 133 -8.52 -2.83 -4.05
CA VAL A 133 -8.85 -1.64 -4.83
C VAL A 133 -7.56 -1.14 -5.48
N SER A 134 -7.62 -0.78 -6.77
CA SER A 134 -6.47 -0.21 -7.44
C SER A 134 -6.27 1.26 -7.02
N THR A 135 -5.04 1.75 -7.13
CA THR A 135 -4.74 3.17 -6.92
C THR A 135 -5.61 4.04 -7.82
N ARG A 136 -5.74 3.68 -9.08
CA ARG A 136 -6.57 4.41 -10.05
C ARG A 136 -8.04 4.42 -9.63
N ALA A 137 -8.60 3.28 -9.26
CA ALA A 137 -9.99 3.19 -8.80
C ALA A 137 -10.22 4.03 -7.53
N PHE A 138 -9.26 4.04 -6.61
CA PHE A 138 -9.32 4.86 -5.41
C PHE A 138 -9.33 6.35 -5.75
N LEU A 139 -8.45 6.80 -6.65
CA LEU A 139 -8.41 8.21 -7.08
C LEU A 139 -9.70 8.63 -7.80
N ILE A 140 -10.25 7.76 -8.64
CA ILE A 140 -11.54 8.01 -9.31
C ILE A 140 -12.67 8.12 -8.27
N PHE A 141 -12.66 7.26 -7.25
CA PHE A 141 -13.61 7.34 -6.14
C PHE A 141 -13.54 8.71 -5.44
N LEU A 142 -12.33 9.21 -5.14
CA LEU A 142 -12.15 10.53 -4.54
C LEU A 142 -12.68 11.65 -5.44
N GLU A 143 -12.42 11.55 -6.74
CA GLU A 143 -12.91 12.52 -7.73
C GLU A 143 -14.45 12.53 -7.78
N GLN A 144 -15.07 11.35 -7.80
CA GLN A 144 -16.55 11.22 -7.79
C GLN A 144 -17.19 11.78 -6.52
N LYS A 145 -16.46 11.73 -5.40
CA LYS A 145 -16.92 12.32 -4.13
C LYS A 145 -16.68 13.83 -4.05
N GLY A 146 -16.01 14.41 -5.03
CA GLY A 146 -15.65 15.83 -5.00
C GLY A 146 -14.51 16.16 -4.05
N TRP A 147 -13.77 15.16 -3.58
CA TRP A 147 -12.62 15.32 -2.67
C TRP A 147 -11.31 15.48 -3.42
N LEU A 148 -11.30 15.23 -4.70
CA LEU A 148 -10.18 15.36 -5.60
C LEU A 148 -10.67 15.98 -6.90
N GLU A 149 -9.93 16.96 -7.42
CA GLU A 149 -10.32 17.65 -8.65
C GLU A 149 -10.14 16.76 -9.88
N SER A 150 -9.01 16.05 -9.98
CA SER A 150 -8.72 15.17 -11.12
C SER A 150 -7.81 14.00 -10.74
N ALA A 151 -8.32 12.79 -10.88
CA ALA A 151 -7.53 11.57 -10.71
C ALA A 151 -6.41 11.49 -11.77
N ALA A 152 -6.71 11.87 -13.01
CA ALA A 152 -5.73 11.87 -14.11
C ALA A 152 -4.55 12.81 -13.84
N GLU A 153 -4.78 13.94 -13.22
CA GLU A 153 -3.72 14.90 -12.88
C GLU A 153 -2.75 14.34 -11.82
N VAL A 154 -3.25 13.60 -10.84
CA VAL A 154 -2.42 12.95 -9.83
C VAL A 154 -1.49 11.92 -10.50
N GLU A 155 -2.05 11.07 -11.37
CA GLU A 155 -1.26 10.08 -12.13
C GLU A 155 -0.23 10.76 -13.02
N ARG A 156 -0.63 11.80 -13.77
CA ARG A 156 0.27 12.56 -14.62
C ARG A 156 1.42 13.18 -13.84
N LYS A 157 1.15 13.77 -12.69
CA LYS A 157 2.15 14.36 -11.81
C LYS A 157 3.14 13.29 -11.31
N ALA A 158 2.67 12.11 -10.95
CA ALA A 158 3.54 11.02 -10.55
C ALA A 158 4.48 10.61 -11.68
N ILE A 159 3.97 10.48 -12.90
CA ILE A 159 4.78 10.14 -14.09
C ILE A 159 5.83 11.23 -14.38
N LEU A 160 5.42 12.48 -14.34
CA LEU A 160 6.33 13.63 -14.59
C LEU A 160 7.46 13.68 -13.55
N ASN A 161 7.20 13.27 -12.33
CA ASN A 161 8.19 13.25 -11.26
C ASN A 161 9.04 11.97 -11.21
N GLY A 162 8.84 11.05 -12.15
CA GLY A 162 9.70 9.90 -12.33
C GLY A 162 9.09 8.54 -12.03
N ARG A 163 7.78 8.46 -11.77
CA ARG A 163 7.12 7.17 -11.54
C ARG A 163 7.12 6.33 -12.81
N ASN A 164 7.82 5.21 -12.78
CA ASN A 164 7.80 4.22 -13.85
C ASN A 164 6.70 3.21 -13.58
N PHE A 165 5.64 3.25 -14.37
CA PHE A 165 4.63 2.19 -14.37
C PHE A 165 5.12 1.04 -15.24
N SER A 166 4.74 -0.19 -14.88
CA SER A 166 5.03 -1.34 -15.72
C SER A 166 4.43 -1.13 -17.11
N LYS A 167 4.99 -1.81 -18.11
CA LYS A 167 4.63 -1.65 -19.54
C LYS A 167 3.16 -1.93 -19.87
N LEU A 168 2.37 -2.44 -18.94
CA LEU A 168 0.94 -2.57 -19.07
C LEU A 168 0.28 -1.20 -18.85
N ARG A 169 0.41 -0.34 -19.84
CA ARG A 169 -0.37 0.89 -19.90
C ARG A 169 -1.72 0.55 -20.50
N PHE A 170 -2.77 0.84 -19.78
CA PHE A 170 -4.07 0.88 -20.40
C PHE A 170 -4.04 2.00 -21.47
N PRO A 171 -4.62 1.78 -22.65
CA PRO A 171 -4.74 2.86 -23.62
C PRO A 171 -5.44 4.03 -22.98
N GLY A 172 -4.83 5.19 -23.11
CA GLY A 172 -5.30 6.45 -22.53
C GLY A 172 -6.65 6.89 -23.06
#